data_63d61153f7ce2a2e9e3cf39e8848e7f5
#
_entry.id   63d61153f7ce2a2e9e3cf39e8848e7f5
#
_cell.length_a   1.000
_cell.length_b   1.000
_cell.length_c   1.000
_cell.angle_alpha   90.00
_cell.angle_beta   90.00
_cell.angle_gamma   90.00
#
_symmetry.space_group_name_H-M   'P 1'
#
loop_
_entity.id
_entity.type
_entity.pdbx_description
1 polymer ?
#
loop_
_entity_poly.entity_id
_entity_poly.type
_entity_poly.pdbx_seq_one_letter_code
_entity_poly.pdbx_strand_id
1 'polypeptide(L)'
;MKFVFDESAWEDYLWWQTQDRKVLKRINMLLQEIARDGNEGRGKPEPLKHGFHGYWFRRITDEHRLVYKVVEDEIRVAACRYHYGR
;
A
#
# COMPACT_ATOMS: atom_id res chain seq x y z
N MET A 1 -11.76 2.02 -10.46
CA MET A 1 -11.34 1.05 -9.44
C MET A 1 -11.56 1.63 -8.06
N LYS A 2 -12.02 0.82 -7.12
CA LYS A 2 -12.30 1.27 -5.75
C LYS A 2 -11.07 1.09 -4.87
N PHE A 3 -10.89 1.98 -3.92
CA PHE A 3 -9.88 1.83 -2.88
C PHE A 3 -10.58 1.44 -1.59
N VAL A 4 -10.24 0.27 -1.07
CA VAL A 4 -10.83 -0.25 0.16
C VAL A 4 -9.73 -0.40 1.19
N PHE A 5 -9.82 0.35 2.27
CA PHE A 5 -8.81 0.32 3.33
C PHE A 5 -9.29 -0.51 4.50
N ASP A 6 -8.44 -1.43 4.98
CA ASP A 6 -8.66 -2.04 6.28
C ASP A 6 -8.61 -0.93 7.33
N GLU A 7 -9.27 -1.12 8.45
CA GLU A 7 -9.34 -0.10 9.49
C GLU A 7 -7.94 0.37 9.92
N SER A 8 -7.03 -0.57 10.14
CA SER A 8 -5.66 -0.21 10.54
C SER A 8 -4.91 0.55 9.46
N ALA A 9 -5.14 0.19 8.20
CA ALA A 9 -4.51 0.89 7.08
C ALA A 9 -5.05 2.32 6.95
N TRP A 10 -6.33 2.49 7.21
CA TRP A 10 -6.94 3.82 7.20
C TRP A 10 -6.35 4.70 8.30
N GLU A 11 -6.15 4.12 9.51
CA GLU A 11 -5.49 4.83 10.60
C GLU A 11 -4.08 5.25 10.23
N ASP A 12 -3.32 4.36 9.57
CA ASP A 12 -1.99 4.69 9.07
C ASP A 12 -2.02 5.86 8.08
N TYR A 13 -2.96 5.80 7.17
CA TYR A 13 -3.10 6.81 6.14
C TYR A 13 -3.41 8.19 6.74
N LEU A 14 -4.32 8.22 7.73
CA LEU A 14 -4.64 9.45 8.44
C LEU A 14 -3.43 9.98 9.22
N TRP A 15 -2.66 9.08 9.82
CA TRP A 15 -1.47 9.44 10.59
C TRP A 15 -0.45 10.18 9.70
N TRP A 16 -0.23 9.68 8.47
CA TRP A 16 0.70 10.31 7.55
C TRP A 16 0.30 11.74 7.18
N GLN A 17 -0.99 12.02 7.17
CA GLN A 17 -1.48 13.36 6.80
C GLN A 17 -0.98 14.44 7.75
N THR A 18 -0.68 14.09 8.99
CA THR A 18 -0.19 15.05 9.97
C THR A 18 1.29 14.90 10.27
N GLN A 19 1.89 13.75 9.92
CA GLN A 19 3.27 13.46 10.29
C GLN A 19 4.29 13.71 9.18
N ASP A 20 3.96 13.35 7.95
CA ASP A 20 4.91 13.51 6.84
C ASP A 20 4.17 13.57 5.52
N ARG A 21 4.03 14.77 5.00
CA ARG A 21 3.28 14.99 3.77
C ARG A 21 3.99 14.46 2.53
N LYS A 22 5.30 14.32 2.58
CA LYS A 22 6.05 13.73 1.46
C LYS A 22 5.77 12.23 1.35
N VAL A 23 5.70 11.57 2.50
CA VAL A 23 5.33 10.15 2.54
C VAL A 23 3.90 9.96 2.06
N LEU A 24 2.98 10.80 2.53
CA LEU A 24 1.59 10.75 2.08
C LEU A 24 1.50 10.89 0.56
N LYS A 25 2.23 11.85 0.00
CA LYS A 25 2.24 12.09 -1.44
C LYS A 25 2.74 10.86 -2.21
N ARG A 26 3.77 10.21 -1.68
CA ARG A 26 4.30 8.99 -2.30
C ARG A 26 3.29 7.85 -2.22
N ILE A 27 2.61 7.68 -1.09
CA ILE A 27 1.57 6.67 -0.95
C ILE A 27 0.48 6.90 -1.99
N ASN A 28 0.03 8.15 -2.12
CA ASN A 28 -1.00 8.50 -3.09
C ASN A 28 -0.56 8.18 -4.53
N MET A 29 0.69 8.47 -4.85
CA MET A 29 1.24 8.19 -6.16
C MET A 29 1.28 6.68 -6.43
N LEU A 30 1.71 5.89 -5.43
CA LEU A 30 1.75 4.44 -5.56
C LEU A 30 0.35 3.86 -5.75
N LEU A 31 -0.64 4.35 -5.00
CA LEU A 31 -2.02 3.90 -5.16
C LEU A 31 -2.56 4.19 -6.55
N GLN A 32 -2.26 5.35 -7.09
CA GLN A 32 -2.67 5.71 -8.45
C GLN A 32 -2.00 4.80 -9.48
N GLU A 33 -0.74 4.47 -9.30
CA GLU A 33 -0.05 3.54 -10.20
C GLU A 33 -0.65 2.15 -10.16
N ILE A 34 -0.99 1.67 -8.97
CA ILE A 34 -1.63 0.36 -8.83
C ILE A 34 -2.95 0.35 -9.58
N ALA A 35 -3.73 1.42 -9.45
CA ALA A 35 -5.02 1.53 -10.14
C ALA A 35 -4.87 1.50 -11.65
N ARG A 36 -3.76 2.03 -12.17
CA ARG A 36 -3.52 2.10 -13.61
C ARG A 36 -2.82 0.85 -14.14
N ASP A 37 -1.80 0.37 -13.44
CA ASP A 37 -0.86 -0.63 -13.97
C ASP A 37 -0.86 -1.96 -13.21
N GLY A 38 -1.68 -2.11 -12.18
CA GLY A 38 -1.73 -3.34 -11.39
C GLY A 38 -0.45 -3.54 -10.59
N ASN A 39 0.16 -4.72 -10.74
CA ASN A 39 1.33 -5.08 -9.95
C ASN A 39 2.65 -4.73 -10.65
N GLU A 40 2.63 -3.71 -11.49
CA GLU A 40 3.84 -3.19 -12.14
C GLU A 40 4.04 -1.74 -11.75
N GLY A 41 5.30 -1.27 -11.76
CA GLY A 41 5.58 0.14 -11.50
C GLY A 41 6.57 0.36 -10.38
N ARG A 42 6.50 1.55 -9.79
CA ARG A 42 7.48 2.01 -8.79
C ARG A 42 7.30 1.31 -7.44
N GLY A 43 8.36 1.36 -6.64
CA GLY A 43 8.33 0.79 -5.31
C GLY A 43 8.66 -0.68 -5.26
N LYS A 44 9.15 -1.24 -6.36
CA LYS A 44 9.54 -2.65 -6.45
C LYS A 44 8.44 -3.58 -5.96
N PRO A 45 7.30 -3.62 -6.66
CA PRO A 45 6.20 -4.47 -6.20
C PRO A 45 6.59 -5.94 -6.14
N GLU A 46 6.31 -6.57 -5.01
CA GLU A 46 6.60 -7.97 -4.78
C GLU A 46 5.44 -8.63 -4.04
N PRO A 47 5.19 -9.93 -4.32
CA PRO A 47 4.17 -10.66 -3.57
C PRO A 47 4.65 -10.97 -2.16
N LEU A 48 3.73 -10.95 -1.19
CA LEU A 48 4.02 -11.39 0.16
C LEU A 48 4.17 -12.91 0.17
N LYS A 49 5.19 -13.41 0.86
CA LYS A 49 5.54 -14.83 0.82
C LYS A 49 4.79 -15.70 1.81
N HIS A 50 4.43 -15.17 2.96
CA HIS A 50 3.84 -15.98 4.02
C HIS A 50 2.53 -15.41 4.52
N GLY A 51 1.50 -16.26 4.61
CA GLY A 51 0.27 -15.97 5.32
C GLY A 51 -0.74 -15.08 4.62
N PHE A 52 -0.36 -14.27 3.67
CA PHE A 52 -1.27 -13.32 3.03
C PHE A 52 -1.35 -13.57 1.55
N HIS A 53 -2.07 -14.61 1.23
CA HIS A 53 -2.23 -15.06 -0.14
C HIS A 53 -2.84 -13.97 -1.03
N GLY A 54 -2.15 -13.68 -2.13
CA GLY A 54 -2.63 -12.69 -3.09
C GLY A 54 -2.27 -11.25 -2.76
N TYR A 55 -1.68 -11.00 -1.59
CA TYR A 55 -1.24 -9.65 -1.25
C TYR A 55 0.15 -9.38 -1.79
N TRP A 56 0.39 -8.11 -2.11
CA TRP A 56 1.66 -7.59 -2.61
C TRP A 56 2.09 -6.43 -1.73
N PHE A 57 3.35 -6.03 -1.85
CA PHE A 57 3.79 -4.81 -1.20
C PHE A 57 4.66 -3.98 -2.13
N ARG A 58 4.65 -2.67 -1.89
CA ARG A 58 5.55 -1.72 -2.55
C ARG A 58 6.28 -0.92 -1.49
N ARG A 59 7.50 -0.54 -1.80
CA ARG A 59 8.32 0.25 -0.90
C ARG A 59 7.83 1.70 -0.91
N ILE A 60 7.48 2.23 0.27
CA ILE A 60 7.19 3.65 0.46
C ILE A 60 8.50 4.36 0.78
N THR A 61 9.19 3.89 1.83
CA THR A 61 10.54 4.30 2.23
C THR A 61 11.31 3.05 2.62
N ASP A 62 12.53 3.19 3.09
CA ASP A 62 13.27 2.02 3.59
C ASP A 62 12.56 1.34 4.74
N GLU A 63 11.85 2.11 5.54
CA GLU A 63 11.18 1.61 6.74
C GLU A 63 9.73 1.20 6.52
N HIS A 64 9.07 1.75 5.53
CA HIS A 64 7.62 1.61 5.37
C HIS A 64 7.23 0.94 4.06
N ARG A 65 6.17 0.14 4.13
CA ARG A 65 5.64 -0.59 2.97
C ARG A 65 4.14 -0.35 2.82
N LEU A 66 3.72 -0.29 1.57
CA LEU A 66 2.30 -0.29 1.21
C LEU A 66 1.93 -1.72 0.88
N VAL A 67 1.04 -2.30 1.69
CA VAL A 67 0.59 -3.69 1.52
C VAL A 67 -0.83 -3.67 0.95
N TYR A 68 -1.04 -4.35 -0.15
CA TYR A 68 -2.28 -4.25 -0.89
C TYR A 68 -2.58 -5.52 -1.67
N LYS A 69 -3.82 -5.63 -2.13
CA LYS A 69 -4.27 -6.72 -3.00
C LYS A 69 -5.21 -6.15 -4.05
N VAL A 70 -5.01 -6.52 -5.31
CA VAL A 70 -5.93 -6.15 -6.38
C VAL A 70 -6.91 -7.30 -6.57
N VAL A 71 -8.18 -7.04 -6.36
CA VAL A 71 -9.24 -8.04 -6.47
C VAL A 71 -10.38 -7.46 -7.30
N GLU A 72 -10.59 -8.00 -8.49
CA GLU A 72 -11.62 -7.52 -9.39
C GLU A 72 -11.45 -6.03 -9.66
N ASP A 73 -12.39 -5.20 -9.23
CA ASP A 73 -12.34 -3.76 -9.46
C ASP A 73 -11.98 -2.99 -8.19
N GLU A 74 -11.22 -3.62 -7.30
CA GLU A 74 -10.84 -3.03 -6.02
C GLU A 74 -9.35 -3.15 -5.76
N ILE A 75 -8.80 -2.13 -5.08
CA ILE A 75 -7.51 -2.22 -4.44
C ILE A 75 -7.78 -2.25 -2.95
N ARG A 76 -7.43 -3.36 -2.31
CA ARG A 76 -7.59 -3.51 -0.86
C ARG A 76 -6.27 -3.18 -0.20
N VAL A 77 -6.27 -2.17 0.64
CA VAL A 77 -5.06 -1.71 1.33
C VAL A 77 -5.08 -2.26 2.75
N ALA A 78 -4.10 -3.10 3.06
CA ALA A 78 -3.99 -3.74 4.38
C ALA A 78 -3.11 -2.94 5.33
N ALA A 79 -2.11 -2.23 4.83
CA ALA A 79 -1.19 -1.45 5.65
C ALA A 79 -0.46 -0.44 4.79
N CYS A 80 -0.05 0.68 5.40
CA CYS A 80 0.81 1.64 4.71
C CYS A 80 1.79 2.29 5.68
N ARG A 81 2.20 1.53 6.71
CA ARG A 81 3.17 1.98 7.69
C ARG A 81 3.92 0.76 8.21
N TYR A 82 5.23 0.92 8.43
CA TYR A 82 6.14 -0.14 8.86
C TYR A 82 6.27 -1.28 7.84
N HIS A 83 7.16 -2.22 8.14
CA HIS A 83 7.26 -3.44 7.38
C HIS A 83 6.14 -4.38 7.77
N TYR A 84 5.62 -5.07 6.81
CA TYR A 84 4.64 -6.08 7.06
C TYR A 84 5.28 -7.25 7.79
N GLY A 85 4.62 -7.81 8.80
CA GLY A 85 5.13 -8.94 9.57
C GLY A 85 5.93 -8.58 10.81
N ARG A 86 5.95 -7.33 11.15
CA ARG A 86 6.61 -6.86 12.37
C ARG A 86 5.74 -7.03 13.58
#